data_6e700b085acd265602362c263ccdbb48
#
_entry.id   6e700b085acd265602362c263ccdbb48
#
_cell.length_a   1.000
_cell.length_b   1.000
_cell.length_c   1.000
_cell.angle_alpha   90.00
_cell.angle_beta   90.00
_cell.angle_gamma   90.00
#
_symmetry.space_group_name_H-M   'P 1'
#
loop_
_entity.id
_entity.type
_entity.pdbx_description
1 polymer ?
#
loop_
_entity_poly.entity_id
_entity_poly.type
_entity_poly.pdbx_seq_one_letter_code
_entity_poly.pdbx_strand_id
1 'polypeptide(L)'
;SEMCIRDSDYSAILPEGVPLWVYAVFQTVFCATAATIVSGSMAERTKFSAYCCYSAAISLIVYPISGHWIWGGGWLAQLGFHDFAGSTAVHFVGGVTACLGAWMLGPRIGKYGKDGKARAIPGHNLTAMALGVFILWFCWFGFNGGSTVAMASDDAMVSAGLVCFNTNLAAALA
;
A
#
# COMPACT_ATOMS: atom_id res chain seq x y z
N SER A 1 7.23 11.53 -15.77
CA SER A 1 6.17 10.53 -15.73
C SER A 1 5.13 10.67 -16.84
N GLU A 2 4.60 11.86 -17.18
CA GLU A 2 3.72 12.02 -18.35
C GLU A 2 4.45 11.75 -19.66
N MET A 3 5.73 12.05 -19.76
CA MET A 3 6.55 11.78 -20.94
C MET A 3 6.69 10.28 -21.21
N CYS A 4 6.80 9.45 -20.17
CA CYS A 4 6.83 7.98 -20.34
C CYS A 4 5.49 7.39 -20.76
N ILE A 5 4.36 8.05 -20.44
CA ILE A 5 3.01 7.58 -20.80
C ILE A 5 2.68 7.93 -22.24
N ARG A 6 3.32 8.92 -22.83
CA ARG A 6 2.97 9.46 -24.14
C ARG A 6 3.57 8.72 -25.34
N ASP A 7 4.72 8.07 -25.12
CA ASP A 7 5.55 7.52 -26.20
C ASP A 7 5.79 6.00 -26.11
N SER A 8 5.15 5.31 -25.15
CA SER A 8 5.36 3.88 -24.94
C SER A 8 4.07 3.09 -25.13
N ASP A 9 4.16 1.98 -25.81
CA ASP A 9 3.10 0.98 -25.89
C ASP A 9 3.06 0.19 -24.57
N TYR A 10 2.04 0.43 -23.76
CA TYR A 10 1.81 -0.26 -22.49
C TYR A 10 0.94 -1.51 -22.63
N SER A 11 0.58 -1.90 -23.85
CA SER A 11 -0.30 -3.05 -24.09
C SER A 11 0.19 -4.35 -23.45
N ALA A 12 1.50 -4.52 -23.32
CA ALA A 12 2.11 -5.71 -22.72
C ALA A 12 1.90 -5.84 -21.19
N ILE A 13 1.57 -4.74 -20.50
CA ILE A 13 1.37 -4.73 -19.03
C ILE A 13 -0.04 -4.33 -18.62
N LEU A 14 -0.86 -3.88 -19.57
CA LEU A 14 -2.25 -3.56 -19.30
C LEU A 14 -3.09 -4.83 -19.27
N PRO A 15 -3.94 -5.01 -18.23
CA PRO A 15 -4.92 -6.07 -18.23
C PRO A 15 -5.90 -5.92 -19.39
N GLU A 16 -6.31 -7.05 -19.99
CA GLU A 16 -7.23 -7.05 -21.12
C GLU A 16 -8.55 -6.35 -20.77
N GLY A 17 -8.99 -5.45 -21.63
CA GLY A 17 -10.23 -4.69 -21.47
C GLY A 17 -10.16 -3.54 -20.46
N VAL A 18 -9.02 -3.27 -19.83
CA VAL A 18 -8.85 -2.15 -18.88
C VAL A 18 -8.22 -0.96 -19.59
N PRO A 19 -8.91 0.21 -19.64
CA PRO A 19 -8.33 1.41 -20.26
C PRO A 19 -7.09 1.91 -19.50
N LEU A 20 -6.09 2.41 -20.25
CA LEU A 20 -4.82 2.90 -19.69
C LEU A 20 -5.01 3.86 -18.52
N TRP A 21 -5.87 4.84 -18.63
CA TRP A 21 -6.06 5.85 -17.58
C TRP A 21 -6.70 5.28 -16.32
N VAL A 22 -7.58 4.30 -16.44
CA VAL A 22 -8.18 3.59 -15.30
C VAL A 22 -7.10 2.81 -14.57
N TYR A 23 -6.25 2.10 -15.31
CA TYR A 23 -5.13 1.36 -14.72
C TYR A 23 -4.07 2.29 -14.12
N ALA A 24 -3.79 3.42 -14.74
CA ALA A 24 -2.86 4.42 -14.21
C ALA A 24 -3.33 5.00 -12.88
N VAL A 25 -4.63 5.34 -12.75
CA VAL A 25 -5.20 5.79 -11.47
C VAL A 25 -5.12 4.68 -10.42
N PHE A 26 -5.49 3.45 -10.79
CA PHE A 26 -5.40 2.28 -9.91
C PHE A 26 -3.98 2.10 -9.36
N GLN A 27 -2.96 2.13 -10.22
CA GLN A 27 -1.56 2.03 -9.78
C GLN A 27 -1.08 3.24 -8.98
N THR A 28 -1.60 4.44 -9.27
CA THR A 28 -1.25 5.65 -8.51
C THR A 28 -1.74 5.57 -7.05
N VAL A 29 -2.93 5.05 -6.81
CA VAL A 29 -3.43 4.89 -5.43
C VAL A 29 -2.69 3.79 -4.66
N PHE A 30 -2.18 2.77 -5.33
CA PHE A 30 -1.28 1.78 -4.73
C PHE A 30 0.05 2.41 -4.30
N CYS A 31 0.63 3.24 -5.14
CA CYS A 31 1.82 4.03 -4.80
C CYS A 31 1.57 4.94 -3.58
N ALA A 32 0.45 5.65 -3.57
CA ALA A 32 0.05 6.49 -2.43
C ALA A 32 -0.11 5.66 -1.15
N THR A 33 -0.62 4.43 -1.25
CA THR A 33 -0.76 3.52 -0.11
C THR A 33 0.60 3.11 0.45
N ALA A 34 1.60 2.79 -0.38
CA ALA A 34 2.94 2.47 0.07
C ALA A 34 3.56 3.63 0.89
N ALA A 35 3.39 4.88 0.43
CA ALA A 35 3.85 6.06 1.15
C ALA A 35 3.07 6.30 2.46
N THR A 36 1.75 6.08 2.45
CA THR A 36 0.87 6.27 3.61
C THR A 36 1.16 5.28 4.74
N ILE A 37 1.51 4.03 4.46
CA ILE A 37 1.85 3.02 5.47
C ILE A 37 2.96 3.53 6.40
N VAL A 38 3.93 4.27 5.89
CA VAL A 38 5.04 4.82 6.66
C VAL A 38 4.57 5.84 7.70
N SER A 39 3.50 6.58 7.41
CA SER A 39 3.01 7.69 8.25
C SER A 39 2.69 7.26 9.69
N GLY A 40 2.05 6.11 9.86
CA GLY A 40 1.64 5.60 11.16
C GLY A 40 2.82 5.27 12.10
N SER A 41 3.92 4.77 11.54
CA SER A 41 5.12 4.45 12.32
C SER A 41 5.89 5.68 12.77
N MET A 42 5.77 6.79 12.04
CA MET A 42 6.47 8.05 12.30
C MET A 42 5.59 9.14 12.93
N ALA A 43 4.30 8.85 13.13
CA ALA A 43 3.34 9.78 13.71
C ALA A 43 3.81 10.34 15.06
N GLU A 44 3.43 11.61 15.33
CA GLU A 44 3.71 12.38 16.57
C GLU A 44 5.18 12.79 16.75
N ARG A 45 6.11 12.34 15.92
CA ARG A 45 7.56 12.61 16.07
C ARG A 45 8.25 13.02 14.78
N THR A 46 7.50 13.19 13.69
CA THR A 46 8.03 13.62 12.39
C THR A 46 7.45 14.97 12.01
N LYS A 47 8.29 15.87 11.51
CA LYS A 47 7.85 17.14 10.94
C LYS A 47 7.07 16.88 9.64
N PHE A 48 6.00 17.63 9.39
CA PHE A 48 5.18 17.49 8.19
C PHE A 48 5.98 17.68 6.89
N SER A 49 6.94 18.60 6.88
CA SER A 49 7.84 18.76 5.73
C SER A 49 8.68 17.52 5.44
N ALA A 50 9.16 16.83 6.48
CA ALA A 50 9.88 15.56 6.31
C ALA A 50 8.93 14.46 5.77
N TYR A 51 7.67 14.43 6.23
CA TYR A 51 6.63 13.57 5.66
C TYR A 51 6.47 13.80 4.15
N CYS A 52 6.36 15.05 3.71
CA CYS A 52 6.25 15.38 2.29
C CYS A 52 7.50 14.92 1.51
N CYS A 53 8.70 15.13 2.05
CA CYS A 53 9.94 14.74 1.39
C CYS A 53 10.04 13.21 1.23
N TYR A 54 9.80 12.42 2.28
CA TYR A 54 9.90 10.98 2.13
C TYR A 54 8.77 10.40 1.28
N SER A 55 7.56 10.96 1.34
CA SER A 55 6.46 10.56 0.46
C SER A 55 6.82 10.79 -1.01
N ALA A 56 7.43 11.93 -1.34
CA ALA A 56 7.93 12.19 -2.68
C ALA A 56 9.01 11.18 -3.09
N ALA A 57 9.98 10.88 -2.21
CA ALA A 57 11.03 9.91 -2.48
C ALA A 57 10.47 8.49 -2.71
N ILE A 58 9.51 8.06 -1.88
CA ILE A 58 8.84 6.76 -2.06
C ILE A 58 8.09 6.72 -3.39
N SER A 59 7.31 7.75 -3.69
CA SER A 59 6.45 7.78 -4.88
C SER A 59 7.21 7.92 -6.19
N LEU A 60 8.33 8.64 -6.19
CA LEU A 60 9.10 8.92 -7.41
C LEU A 60 10.22 7.91 -7.68
N ILE A 61 10.74 7.26 -6.65
CA ILE A 61 11.93 6.42 -6.75
C ILE A 61 11.66 5.00 -6.28
N VAL A 62 11.31 4.82 -4.99
CA VAL A 62 11.27 3.49 -4.38
C VAL A 62 10.15 2.64 -4.98
N TYR A 63 8.92 3.16 -4.99
CA TYR A 63 7.77 2.44 -5.47
C TYR A 63 7.82 2.12 -6.97
N PRO A 64 8.17 3.05 -7.88
CA PRO A 64 8.29 2.71 -9.30
C PRO A 64 9.30 1.61 -9.59
N ILE A 65 10.42 1.59 -8.87
CA ILE A 65 11.45 0.54 -9.03
C ILE A 65 10.92 -0.80 -8.53
N SER A 66 10.41 -0.86 -7.31
CA SER A 66 9.91 -2.12 -6.71
C SER A 66 8.65 -2.63 -7.41
N GLY A 67 7.75 -1.74 -7.80
CA GLY A 67 6.56 -2.08 -8.56
C GLY A 67 6.89 -2.63 -9.95
N HIS A 68 7.89 -2.05 -10.64
CA HIS A 68 8.37 -2.60 -11.91
C HIS A 68 8.93 -4.01 -11.74
N TRP A 69 9.68 -4.28 -10.69
CA TRP A 69 10.23 -5.62 -10.44
C TRP A 69 9.15 -6.70 -10.34
N ILE A 70 7.99 -6.36 -9.79
CA ILE A 70 6.91 -7.30 -9.46
C ILE A 70 5.82 -7.33 -10.55
N TRP A 71 5.33 -6.16 -10.96
CA TRP A 71 4.19 -6.03 -11.87
C TRP A 71 4.54 -5.46 -13.25
N GLY A 72 5.71 -4.84 -13.38
CA GLY A 72 6.16 -4.23 -14.64
C GLY A 72 7.01 -5.14 -15.53
N GLY A 73 6.97 -6.46 -15.34
CA GLY A 73 7.79 -7.40 -16.11
C GLY A 73 9.27 -7.43 -15.71
N GLY A 74 9.63 -6.89 -14.55
CA GLY A 74 10.98 -6.89 -14.02
C GLY A 74 11.45 -8.27 -13.55
N TRP A 75 12.62 -8.33 -12.93
CA TRP A 75 13.31 -9.58 -12.63
C TRP A 75 12.54 -10.51 -11.69
N LEU A 76 11.77 -9.99 -10.72
CA LEU A 76 10.95 -10.83 -9.85
C LEU A 76 9.80 -11.49 -10.61
N ALA A 77 9.13 -10.73 -11.49
CA ALA A 77 8.09 -11.28 -12.36
C ALA A 77 8.64 -12.39 -13.25
N GLN A 78 9.85 -12.20 -13.81
CA GLN A 78 10.51 -13.19 -14.67
C GLN A 78 10.90 -14.47 -13.90
N LEU A 79 11.13 -14.38 -12.59
CA LEU A 79 11.34 -15.54 -11.70
C LEU A 79 10.04 -16.23 -11.28
N GLY A 80 8.87 -15.75 -11.73
CA GLY A 80 7.57 -16.29 -11.36
C GLY A 80 7.04 -15.81 -10.00
N PHE A 81 7.59 -14.72 -9.45
CA PHE A 81 7.06 -14.12 -8.24
C PHE A 81 5.66 -13.56 -8.48
N HIS A 82 4.71 -13.95 -7.63
CA HIS A 82 3.33 -13.53 -7.73
C HIS A 82 2.93 -12.68 -6.52
N ASP A 83 2.42 -11.48 -6.80
CA ASP A 83 1.80 -10.58 -5.82
C ASP A 83 0.45 -10.12 -6.39
N PHE A 84 -0.65 -10.56 -5.78
CA PHE A 84 -1.99 -10.31 -6.31
C PHE A 84 -2.44 -8.86 -6.10
N ALA A 85 -2.38 -8.38 -4.86
CA ALA A 85 -2.93 -7.08 -4.49
C ALA A 85 -1.93 -6.15 -3.77
N GLY A 86 -0.64 -6.45 -3.81
CA GLY A 86 0.38 -5.57 -3.26
C GLY A 86 0.86 -5.90 -1.86
N SER A 87 0.76 -7.15 -1.42
CA SER A 87 1.37 -7.56 -0.14
C SER A 87 2.85 -7.21 -0.09
N THR A 88 3.57 -7.41 -1.18
CA THR A 88 5.00 -7.07 -1.29
C THR A 88 5.19 -5.71 -1.94
N ALA A 89 4.61 -5.48 -3.11
CA ALA A 89 4.81 -4.26 -3.88
C ALA A 89 4.41 -2.99 -3.12
N VAL A 90 3.39 -3.07 -2.28
CA VAL A 90 2.85 -1.94 -1.52
C VAL A 90 3.19 -2.07 -0.03
N HIS A 91 2.68 -3.11 0.63
CA HIS A 91 2.72 -3.21 2.09
C HIS A 91 4.10 -3.56 2.63
N PHE A 92 4.82 -4.47 2.01
CA PHE A 92 6.19 -4.78 2.43
C PHE A 92 7.13 -3.60 2.18
N VAL A 93 7.03 -2.95 1.02
CA VAL A 93 7.81 -1.73 0.71
C VAL A 93 7.53 -0.62 1.72
N GLY A 94 6.24 -0.36 2.00
CA GLY A 94 5.83 0.59 3.05
C GLY A 94 6.33 0.18 4.42
N GLY A 95 6.22 -1.10 4.78
CA GLY A 95 6.64 -1.65 6.07
C GLY A 95 8.14 -1.56 6.31
N VAL A 96 8.98 -1.88 5.32
CA VAL A 96 10.45 -1.73 5.41
C VAL A 96 10.83 -0.27 5.58
N THR A 97 10.25 0.62 4.80
CA THR A 97 10.49 2.07 4.91
C THR A 97 10.03 2.59 6.27
N ALA A 98 8.87 2.13 6.77
CA ALA A 98 8.36 2.44 8.09
C ALA A 98 9.30 1.99 9.21
N CYS A 99 9.84 0.78 9.10
CA CYS A 99 10.80 0.23 10.05
C CYS A 99 12.06 1.10 10.14
N LEU A 100 12.64 1.45 8.99
CA LEU A 100 13.82 2.33 8.92
C LEU A 100 13.53 3.72 9.48
N GLY A 101 12.40 4.31 9.11
CA GLY A 101 11.97 5.61 9.62
C GLY A 101 11.77 5.61 11.14
N ALA A 102 11.10 4.59 11.67
CA ALA A 102 10.90 4.43 13.11
C ALA A 102 12.21 4.24 13.86
N TRP A 103 13.13 3.46 13.29
CA TRP A 103 14.47 3.25 13.86
C TRP A 103 15.29 4.56 13.91
N MET A 104 15.28 5.34 12.83
CA MET A 104 15.99 6.62 12.77
C MET A 104 15.42 7.67 13.75
N LEU A 105 14.10 7.70 13.94
CA LEU A 105 13.43 8.65 14.83
C LEU A 105 13.52 8.26 16.31
N GLY A 106 13.70 6.98 16.60
CA GLY A 106 13.66 6.46 17.96
C GLY A 106 12.24 6.42 18.57
N PRO A 107 12.12 6.13 19.86
CA PRO A 107 10.82 6.03 20.53
C PRO A 107 10.14 7.38 20.71
N ARG A 108 8.81 7.36 20.91
CA ARG A 108 8.04 8.55 21.28
C ARG A 108 8.52 9.12 22.61
N ILE A 109 8.47 10.44 22.76
CA ILE A 109 8.78 11.13 24.00
C ILE A 109 7.88 10.58 25.10
N GLY A 110 8.48 10.19 26.24
CA GLY A 110 7.77 9.60 27.37
C GLY A 110 7.44 8.10 27.26
N LYS A 111 7.83 7.43 26.13
CA LYS A 111 7.61 5.98 25.99
C LYS A 111 8.41 5.18 27.03
N TYR A 112 9.61 5.60 27.35
CA TYR A 112 10.44 4.99 28.40
C TYR A 112 10.68 5.99 29.52
N GLY A 113 10.49 5.53 30.77
CA GLY A 113 10.81 6.31 31.96
C GLY A 113 12.33 6.39 32.22
N LYS A 114 12.73 7.16 33.21
CA LYS A 114 14.13 7.20 33.69
C LYS A 114 14.64 5.83 34.20
N ASP A 115 13.70 4.97 34.57
CA ASP A 115 13.93 3.59 35.01
C ASP A 115 14.04 2.59 33.83
N GLY A 116 13.99 3.07 32.57
CA GLY A 116 14.04 2.24 31.38
C GLY A 116 12.75 1.46 31.08
N LYS A 117 11.73 1.56 31.93
CA LYS A 117 10.48 0.83 31.76
C LYS A 117 9.58 1.49 30.71
N ALA A 118 8.98 0.66 29.85
CA ALA A 118 8.02 1.12 28.86
C ALA A 118 6.70 1.57 29.53
N ARG A 119 6.20 2.72 29.12
CA ARG A 119 4.93 3.29 29.55
C ARG A 119 3.88 3.19 28.46
N ALA A 120 2.63 2.96 28.83
CA ALA A 120 1.51 3.01 27.90
C ALA A 120 1.30 4.45 27.41
N ILE A 121 1.11 4.61 26.10
CA ILE A 121 0.68 5.86 25.48
C ILE A 121 -0.66 5.54 24.80
N PRO A 122 -1.81 5.72 25.47
CA PRO A 122 -3.10 5.41 24.92
C PRO A 122 -3.43 6.33 23.73
N GLY A 123 -4.19 5.79 22.76
CA GLY A 123 -4.72 6.58 21.64
C GLY A 123 -5.68 7.67 22.16
N HIS A 124 -5.69 8.80 21.49
CA HIS A 124 -6.46 9.95 21.96
C HIS A 124 -7.98 9.84 21.69
N ASN A 125 -8.40 9.06 20.68
CA ASN A 125 -9.80 8.86 20.35
C ASN A 125 -10.07 7.46 19.78
N LEU A 126 -10.53 6.55 20.63
CA LEU A 126 -10.81 5.16 20.24
C LEU A 126 -12.00 5.04 19.27
N THR A 127 -13.00 5.94 19.39
CA THR A 127 -14.15 5.94 18.46
C THR A 127 -13.72 6.31 17.05
N ALA A 128 -12.88 7.35 16.91
CA ALA A 128 -12.33 7.72 15.61
C ALA A 128 -11.43 6.62 15.02
N MET A 129 -10.68 5.92 15.86
CA MET A 129 -9.88 4.76 15.43
C MET A 129 -10.79 3.64 14.90
N ALA A 130 -11.86 3.29 15.61
CA ALA A 130 -12.82 2.28 15.17
C ALA A 130 -13.48 2.67 13.85
N LEU A 131 -13.88 3.94 13.70
CA LEU A 131 -14.41 4.46 12.43
C LEU A 131 -13.39 4.28 11.30
N GLY A 132 -12.11 4.58 11.54
CA GLY A 132 -11.03 4.37 10.58
C GLY A 132 -10.90 2.91 10.14
N VAL A 133 -11.05 1.97 11.06
CA VAL A 133 -11.04 0.53 10.75
C VAL A 133 -12.21 0.16 9.82
N PHE A 134 -13.43 0.63 10.09
CA PHE A 134 -14.58 0.35 9.22
C PHE A 134 -14.44 0.97 7.83
N ILE A 135 -13.92 2.19 7.74
CA ILE A 135 -13.66 2.84 6.44
C ILE A 135 -12.63 2.03 5.65
N LEU A 136 -11.51 1.62 6.27
CA LEU A 136 -10.49 0.80 5.62
C LEU A 136 -11.05 -0.56 5.21
N TRP A 137 -11.84 -1.20 6.06
CA TRP A 137 -12.47 -2.48 5.75
C TRP A 137 -13.35 -2.39 4.50
N PHE A 138 -14.23 -1.40 4.46
CA PHE A 138 -15.08 -1.17 3.30
C PHE A 138 -14.27 -0.91 2.02
N CYS A 139 -13.26 -0.03 2.09
CA CYS A 139 -12.42 0.29 0.95
C CYS A 139 -11.56 -0.91 0.49
N TRP A 140 -11.28 -1.87 1.38
CA TRP A 140 -10.46 -3.02 1.06
C TRP A 140 -11.14 -4.01 0.11
N PHE A 141 -12.46 -4.03 0.05
CA PHE A 141 -13.16 -4.75 -1.01
C PHE A 141 -12.83 -4.19 -2.39
N GLY A 142 -12.70 -2.87 -2.51
CA GLY A 142 -12.20 -2.23 -3.74
C GLY A 142 -10.72 -2.51 -3.97
N PHE A 143 -9.90 -2.46 -2.92
CA PHE A 143 -8.46 -2.71 -3.02
C PHE A 143 -8.16 -4.11 -3.53
N ASN A 144 -8.66 -5.14 -2.85
CA ASN A 144 -8.40 -6.54 -3.19
C ASN A 144 -9.31 -7.04 -4.31
N GLY A 145 -10.61 -6.76 -4.26
CA GLY A 145 -11.55 -7.17 -5.31
C GLY A 145 -11.23 -6.49 -6.65
N GLY A 146 -10.88 -5.20 -6.62
CA GLY A 146 -10.43 -4.47 -7.80
C GLY A 146 -9.12 -4.99 -8.41
N SER A 147 -8.28 -5.65 -7.60
CA SER A 147 -7.03 -6.27 -8.06
C SER A 147 -7.23 -7.49 -8.96
N THR A 148 -8.46 -8.01 -9.08
CA THR A 148 -8.80 -8.98 -10.13
C THR A 148 -8.64 -8.38 -11.52
N VAL A 149 -8.75 -7.07 -11.67
CA VAL A 149 -8.62 -6.26 -12.91
C VAL A 149 -9.40 -6.82 -14.11
N ALA A 150 -10.41 -7.65 -13.84
CA ALA A 150 -11.28 -8.28 -14.83
C ALA A 150 -12.65 -8.56 -14.19
N MET A 151 -13.73 -8.21 -14.89
CA MET A 151 -15.13 -8.47 -14.47
C MET A 151 -16.01 -8.92 -15.64
N ALA A 152 -15.42 -9.18 -16.79
CA ALA A 152 -16.16 -9.44 -18.04
C ALA A 152 -16.48 -10.93 -18.26
N SER A 153 -16.04 -11.83 -17.37
CA SER A 153 -16.33 -13.26 -17.47
C SER A 153 -16.84 -13.82 -16.12
N ASP A 154 -17.55 -14.93 -16.17
CA ASP A 154 -18.05 -15.62 -14.98
C ASP A 154 -16.90 -16.02 -14.05
N ASP A 155 -15.80 -16.51 -14.59
CA ASP A 155 -14.61 -16.88 -13.80
C ASP A 155 -13.99 -15.66 -13.09
N ALA A 156 -13.94 -14.51 -13.77
CA ALA A 156 -13.45 -13.28 -13.17
C ALA A 156 -14.36 -12.79 -12.03
N MET A 157 -15.68 -12.89 -12.20
CA MET A 157 -16.65 -12.53 -11.16
C MET A 157 -16.57 -13.48 -9.96
N VAL A 158 -16.42 -14.78 -10.19
CA VAL A 158 -16.22 -15.78 -9.13
C VAL A 158 -14.92 -15.52 -8.38
N SER A 159 -13.84 -15.25 -9.11
CA SER A 159 -12.54 -14.90 -8.51
C SER A 159 -12.65 -13.64 -7.64
N ALA A 160 -13.23 -12.57 -8.15
CA ALA A 160 -13.43 -11.33 -7.38
C ALA A 160 -14.30 -11.56 -6.12
N GLY A 161 -15.36 -12.38 -6.23
CA GLY A 161 -16.20 -12.76 -5.11
C GLY A 161 -15.42 -13.52 -4.03
N LEU A 162 -14.60 -14.50 -4.43
CA LEU A 162 -13.74 -15.26 -3.52
C LEU A 162 -12.69 -14.35 -2.83
N VAL A 163 -12.09 -13.43 -3.57
CA VAL A 163 -11.14 -12.43 -3.04
C VAL A 163 -11.83 -11.55 -2.00
N CYS A 164 -13.04 -11.05 -2.28
CA CYS A 164 -13.80 -10.26 -1.31
C CYS A 164 -14.18 -11.08 -0.07
N PHE A 165 -14.56 -12.33 -0.22
CA PHE A 165 -14.86 -13.23 0.91
C PHE A 165 -13.63 -13.43 1.80
N ASN A 166 -12.48 -13.76 1.20
CA ASN A 166 -11.22 -13.93 1.94
C ASN A 166 -10.78 -12.63 2.62
N THR A 167 -10.95 -11.48 1.95
CA THR A 167 -10.67 -10.16 2.51
C THR A 167 -11.51 -9.89 3.75
N ASN A 168 -12.81 -10.19 3.67
CA ASN A 168 -13.74 -10.03 4.79
C ASN A 168 -13.36 -10.93 5.97
N LEU A 169 -13.05 -12.19 5.68
CA LEU A 169 -12.65 -13.16 6.71
C LEU A 169 -11.35 -12.73 7.40
N ALA A 170 -10.34 -12.31 6.64
CA ALA A 170 -9.08 -11.82 7.19
C ALA A 170 -9.28 -10.58 8.07
N ALA A 171 -10.08 -9.61 7.61
CA ALA A 171 -10.36 -8.41 8.38
C ALA A 171 -11.15 -8.69 9.68
N ALA A 172 -12.02 -9.69 9.66
CA ALA A 172 -12.81 -10.08 10.84
C ALA A 172 -12.00 -10.86 11.89
N LEU A 173 -10.89 -11.50 11.48
CA LEU A 173 -10.04 -12.31 12.37
C LEU A 173 -8.80 -11.54 12.88
N ALA A 174 -8.47 -10.39 12.32
CA ALA A 174 -7.34 -9.56 12.71
C ALA A 174 -7.66 -8.60 13.86
#